data_a6e1fde6be429a6a4db0289667136218
#
_entry.id   a6e1fde6be429a6a4db0289667136218
#
_cell.length_a   1.000
_cell.length_b   1.000
_cell.length_c   1.000
_cell.angle_alpha   90.00
_cell.angle_beta   90.00
_cell.angle_gamma   90.00
#
_symmetry.space_group_name_H-M   'P 1'
#
loop_
_entity.id
_entity.type
_entity.pdbx_description
1 polymer ?
#
loop_
_entity_poly.entity_id
_entity_poly.type
_entity_poly.pdbx_seq_one_letter_code
_entity_poly.pdbx_strand_id
1 'polypeptide(L)'
;MRHGNVNRKFGRERGQRKALLKSLARSLVLRGKITTTIAKAKEIRPFVEKMVTRGRTDTVANRRLLVASLGDETTAKKLVTVAKNYEGRTGGYLRITKMGPRKGDAAPMAVIEFV
;
A
#
# COMPACT_ATOMS: atom_id res chain seq x y z
N MET A 1 -20.43 12.22 -13.07
CA MET A 1 -19.56 13.23 -12.46
C MET A 1 -18.97 12.72 -11.15
N ARG A 2 -17.71 13.02 -10.88
CA ARG A 2 -16.97 12.39 -9.78
C ARG A 2 -16.93 13.23 -8.50
N HIS A 3 -18.03 13.78 -8.07
CA HIS A 3 -18.09 14.59 -6.85
C HIS A 3 -17.63 13.79 -5.63
N GLY A 4 -16.53 14.21 -5.00
CA GLY A 4 -15.98 13.56 -3.83
C GLY A 4 -15.38 12.17 -4.08
N ASN A 5 -15.41 11.70 -5.32
CA ASN A 5 -14.91 10.36 -5.67
C ASN A 5 -13.51 10.48 -6.27
N VAL A 6 -12.49 10.30 -5.44
CA VAL A 6 -11.08 10.47 -5.83
C VAL A 6 -10.36 9.16 -6.12
N ASN A 7 -10.99 8.01 -5.84
CA ASN A 7 -10.37 6.70 -6.00
C ASN A 7 -10.40 6.24 -7.45
N ARG A 8 -9.31 5.60 -7.88
CA ARG A 8 -9.19 5.00 -9.20
C ARG A 8 -9.87 3.64 -9.22
N LYS A 9 -10.56 3.34 -10.30
CA LYS A 9 -11.26 2.05 -10.46
C LYS A 9 -10.39 0.98 -11.13
N PHE A 10 -9.39 1.36 -11.92
CA PHE A 10 -8.52 0.45 -12.67
C PHE A 10 -9.27 -0.53 -13.59
N GLY A 11 -10.44 -0.11 -14.10
CA GLY A 11 -11.26 -0.95 -14.97
C GLY A 11 -11.82 -2.21 -14.29
N ARG A 12 -11.92 -2.23 -12.96
CA ARG A 12 -12.32 -3.41 -12.18
C ARG A 12 -13.54 -3.12 -11.33
N GLU A 13 -14.28 -4.17 -11.03
CA GLU A 13 -15.36 -4.10 -10.06
C GLU A 13 -14.80 -3.92 -8.63
N ARG A 14 -15.68 -3.52 -7.69
CA ARG A 14 -15.27 -3.19 -6.33
C ARG A 14 -14.48 -4.30 -5.64
N GLY A 15 -14.94 -5.57 -5.76
CA GLY A 15 -14.26 -6.71 -5.16
C GLY A 15 -12.87 -6.93 -5.76
N GLN A 16 -12.76 -6.83 -7.08
CA GLN A 16 -11.49 -6.98 -7.79
C GLN A 16 -10.51 -5.86 -7.47
N ARG A 17 -11.01 -4.62 -7.31
CA ARG A 17 -10.16 -3.50 -6.90
C ARG A 17 -9.57 -3.69 -5.51
N LYS A 18 -10.40 -4.14 -4.56
CA LYS A 18 -9.93 -4.45 -3.20
C LYS A 18 -8.89 -5.55 -3.22
N ALA A 19 -9.10 -6.61 -4.00
CA ALA A 19 -8.14 -7.70 -4.12
C ALA A 19 -6.82 -7.22 -4.70
N LEU A 20 -6.85 -6.35 -5.71
CA LEU A 20 -5.66 -5.76 -6.30
C LEU A 20 -4.88 -4.94 -5.26
N LEU A 21 -5.55 -4.07 -4.52
CA LEU A 21 -4.89 -3.24 -3.51
C LEU A 21 -4.31 -4.08 -2.38
N LYS A 22 -5.03 -5.11 -1.92
CA LYS A 22 -4.51 -6.04 -0.90
C LYS A 22 -3.26 -6.77 -1.39
N SER A 23 -3.28 -7.25 -2.64
CA SER A 23 -2.15 -7.95 -3.24
C SER A 23 -0.91 -7.05 -3.34
N LEU A 24 -1.08 -5.82 -3.82
CA LEU A 24 -0.01 -4.85 -3.91
C LEU A 24 0.55 -4.48 -2.54
N ALA A 25 -0.33 -4.27 -1.55
CA ALA A 25 0.06 -3.96 -0.19
C ALA A 25 0.88 -5.08 0.44
N ARG A 26 0.45 -6.33 0.27
CA ARG A 26 1.20 -7.49 0.77
C ARG A 26 2.59 -7.57 0.15
N SER A 27 2.69 -7.39 -1.16
CA SER A 27 3.98 -7.41 -1.85
C SER A 27 4.89 -6.31 -1.34
N LEU A 28 4.37 -5.11 -1.15
CA LEU A 28 5.15 -3.98 -0.63
C LEU A 28 5.66 -4.24 0.79
N VAL A 29 4.80 -4.70 1.68
CA VAL A 29 5.17 -4.99 3.07
C VAL A 29 6.23 -6.10 3.14
N LEU A 30 6.05 -7.17 2.38
CA LEU A 30 6.95 -8.32 2.41
C LEU A 30 8.32 -8.01 1.80
N ARG A 31 8.37 -7.20 0.75
CA ARG A 31 9.60 -6.92 0.01
C ARG A 31 10.27 -5.59 0.36
N GLY A 32 9.54 -4.68 0.97
CA GLY A 32 10.03 -3.34 1.30
C GLY A 32 9.94 -2.35 0.15
N LYS A 33 9.93 -2.83 -1.09
CA LYS A 33 9.73 -2.00 -2.28
C LYS A 33 9.17 -2.84 -3.42
N ILE A 34 8.37 -2.21 -4.27
CA ILE A 34 7.85 -2.84 -5.49
C ILE A 34 7.89 -1.85 -6.65
N THR A 35 7.98 -2.39 -7.86
CA THR A 35 7.87 -1.63 -9.10
C THR A 35 6.48 -1.86 -9.69
N THR A 36 5.75 -0.78 -9.96
CA THR A 36 4.40 -0.85 -10.50
C THR A 36 4.11 0.40 -11.33
N THR A 37 2.90 0.51 -11.89
CA THR A 37 2.52 1.73 -12.58
C THR A 37 2.38 2.89 -11.60
N ILE A 38 2.60 4.12 -12.06
CA ILE A 38 2.46 5.31 -11.21
C ILE A 38 1.06 5.39 -10.60
N ALA A 39 0.02 5.08 -11.38
CA ALA A 39 -1.36 5.11 -10.91
C ALA A 39 -1.58 4.16 -9.72
N LYS A 40 -1.10 2.93 -9.83
CA LYS A 40 -1.20 1.94 -8.74
C LYS A 40 -0.40 2.36 -7.52
N ALA A 41 0.82 2.88 -7.73
CA ALA A 41 1.66 3.36 -6.63
C ALA A 41 0.99 4.50 -5.86
N LYS A 42 0.39 5.46 -6.56
CA LYS A 42 -0.32 6.58 -5.95
C LYS A 42 -1.56 6.14 -5.18
N GLU A 43 -2.23 5.11 -5.66
CA GLU A 43 -3.44 4.59 -4.99
C GLU A 43 -3.09 3.76 -3.76
N ILE A 44 -2.02 2.96 -3.82
CA ILE A 44 -1.63 2.10 -2.70
C ILE A 44 -0.98 2.86 -1.55
N ARG A 45 -0.34 3.98 -1.83
CA ARG A 45 0.38 4.75 -0.81
C ARG A 45 -0.48 5.15 0.39
N PRO A 46 -1.63 5.82 0.22
CA PRO A 46 -2.45 6.18 1.38
C PRO A 46 -3.00 4.96 2.11
N PHE A 47 -3.30 3.89 1.40
CA PHE A 47 -3.80 2.64 1.97
C PHE A 47 -2.76 2.02 2.91
N VAL A 48 -1.53 1.90 2.46
CA VAL A 48 -0.44 1.31 3.27
C VAL A 48 -0.01 2.26 4.40
N GLU A 49 0.02 3.56 4.16
CA GLU A 49 0.40 4.52 5.20
C GLU A 49 -0.57 4.51 6.37
N LYS A 50 -1.87 4.38 6.11
CA LYS A 50 -2.87 4.23 7.18
C LYS A 50 -2.64 2.96 7.99
N MET A 51 -2.26 1.87 7.32
CA MET A 51 -1.97 0.62 8.00
C MET A 51 -0.71 0.70 8.86
N VAL A 52 0.33 1.40 8.38
CA VAL A 52 1.56 1.61 9.17
C VAL A 52 1.25 2.43 10.42
N THR A 53 0.49 3.50 10.28
CA THR A 53 0.08 4.32 11.43
C THR A 53 -0.66 3.47 12.47
N ARG A 54 -1.57 2.61 12.01
CA ARG A 54 -2.31 1.70 12.91
C ARG A 54 -1.39 0.67 13.55
N GLY A 55 -0.44 0.14 12.79
CA GLY A 55 0.51 -0.87 13.28
C GLY A 55 1.52 -0.35 14.30
N ARG A 56 1.69 0.96 14.40
CA ARG A 56 2.55 1.57 15.43
C ARG A 56 2.03 1.35 16.83
N THR A 57 0.73 1.19 17.00
CA THR A 57 0.10 0.83 18.28
C THR A 57 -0.24 -0.66 18.21
N ASP A 58 0.59 -1.48 18.83
CA ASP A 58 0.50 -2.95 18.74
C ASP A 58 -0.51 -3.48 19.77
N THR A 59 -1.78 -3.46 19.41
CA THR A 59 -2.87 -4.04 20.21
C THR A 59 -3.54 -5.17 19.45
N VAL A 60 -4.25 -6.05 20.15
CA VAL A 60 -5.01 -7.15 19.55
C VAL A 60 -6.04 -6.59 18.56
N ALA A 61 -6.74 -5.51 18.91
CA ALA A 61 -7.73 -4.89 18.03
C ALA A 61 -7.08 -4.40 16.72
N ASN A 62 -5.93 -3.71 16.83
CA ASN A 62 -5.22 -3.21 15.65
C ASN A 62 -4.68 -4.34 14.79
N ARG A 63 -4.16 -5.41 15.38
CA ARG A 63 -3.69 -6.59 14.64
C ARG A 63 -4.83 -7.23 13.83
N ARG A 64 -6.01 -7.35 14.43
CA ARG A 64 -7.19 -7.89 13.73
C ARG A 64 -7.59 -7.04 12.54
N LEU A 65 -7.55 -5.72 12.70
CA LEU A 65 -7.85 -4.78 11.61
C LEU A 65 -6.81 -4.88 10.48
N LEU A 66 -5.53 -5.04 10.82
CA LEU A 66 -4.48 -5.22 9.83
C LEU A 66 -4.62 -6.54 9.08
N VAL A 67 -4.95 -7.63 9.76
CA VAL A 67 -5.22 -8.92 9.11
C VAL A 67 -6.38 -8.79 8.13
N ALA A 68 -7.46 -8.13 8.53
CA ALA A 68 -8.61 -7.90 7.66
C ALA A 68 -8.25 -7.07 6.43
N SER A 69 -7.42 -6.03 6.62
CA SER A 69 -7.01 -5.14 5.52
C SER A 69 -6.03 -5.80 4.55
N LEU A 70 -5.11 -6.61 5.06
CA LEU A 70 -4.09 -7.29 4.22
C LEU A 70 -4.53 -8.68 3.77
N GLY A 71 -5.49 -9.29 4.48
CA GLY A 71 -5.96 -10.62 4.18
C GLY A 71 -5.01 -11.76 4.58
N ASP A 72 -3.97 -11.45 5.36
CA ASP A 72 -2.93 -12.41 5.72
C ASP A 72 -2.29 -12.03 7.06
N GLU A 73 -2.24 -13.00 7.97
CA GLU A 73 -1.67 -12.81 9.31
C GLU A 73 -0.15 -12.60 9.28
N THR A 74 0.57 -13.34 8.46
CA THR A 74 2.02 -13.23 8.32
C THR A 74 2.43 -11.83 7.87
N THR A 75 1.73 -11.31 6.86
CA THR A 75 1.98 -9.96 6.36
C THR A 75 1.66 -8.89 7.41
N ALA A 76 0.57 -9.08 8.17
CA ALA A 76 0.21 -8.17 9.25
C ALA A 76 1.29 -8.11 10.33
N LYS A 77 1.84 -9.24 10.71
CA LYS A 77 2.97 -9.30 11.66
C LYS A 77 4.19 -8.57 11.12
N LYS A 78 4.50 -8.76 9.86
CA LYS A 78 5.61 -8.07 9.19
C LYS A 78 5.40 -6.56 9.19
N LEU A 79 4.17 -6.11 8.92
CA LEU A 79 3.83 -4.69 8.93
C LEU A 79 4.03 -4.07 10.31
N VAL A 80 3.62 -4.77 11.37
CA VAL A 80 3.85 -4.30 12.76
C VAL A 80 5.35 -4.14 13.02
N THR A 81 6.16 -5.08 12.57
CA THR A 81 7.62 -4.99 12.69
C THR A 81 8.17 -3.78 11.94
N VAL A 82 7.72 -3.56 10.71
CA VAL A 82 8.13 -2.40 9.91
C VAL A 82 7.68 -1.10 10.58
N ALA A 83 6.46 -1.06 11.12
CA ALA A 83 5.90 0.12 11.75
C ALA A 83 6.72 0.58 12.97
N LYS A 84 7.40 -0.32 13.66
CA LYS A 84 8.27 0.03 14.79
C LYS A 84 9.42 0.95 14.40
N ASN A 85 9.85 0.91 13.14
CA ASN A 85 10.92 1.79 12.64
C ASN A 85 10.46 3.25 12.49
N TYR A 86 9.16 3.50 12.57
CA TYR A 86 8.57 4.83 12.36
C TYR A 86 7.95 5.41 13.64
N GLU A 87 8.36 4.92 14.78
CA GLU A 87 7.89 5.42 16.06
C GLU A 87 8.20 6.92 16.16
N GLY A 88 7.19 7.71 16.58
CA GLY A 88 7.31 9.16 16.62
C GLY A 88 7.07 9.88 15.30
N ARG A 89 6.94 9.17 14.18
CA ARG A 89 6.67 9.74 12.88
C ARG A 89 5.18 9.66 12.57
N THR A 90 4.56 10.76 12.13
CA THR A 90 3.11 10.83 11.96
C THR A 90 2.63 10.47 10.55
N GLY A 91 3.53 10.25 9.61
CA GLY A 91 3.22 9.92 8.22
C GLY A 91 4.45 9.98 7.35
N GLY A 92 4.27 9.88 6.03
CA GLY A 92 5.37 9.94 5.08
C GLY A 92 6.29 8.74 5.15
N TYR A 93 5.74 7.55 5.35
CA TYR A 93 6.52 6.31 5.47
C TYR A 93 6.95 5.74 4.13
N LEU A 94 6.34 6.19 3.04
CA LEU A 94 6.56 5.67 1.69
C LEU A 94 7.04 6.76 0.76
N ARG A 95 7.86 6.36 -0.21
CA ARG A 95 8.35 7.23 -1.27
C ARG A 95 8.05 6.60 -2.61
N ILE A 96 7.61 7.43 -3.58
CA ILE A 96 7.37 7.01 -4.96
C ILE A 96 8.42 7.68 -5.85
N THR A 97 9.18 6.87 -6.59
CA THR A 97 10.18 7.35 -7.53
C THR A 97 9.78 6.95 -8.95
N LYS A 98 9.59 7.91 -9.83
CA LYS A 98 9.21 7.65 -11.23
C LYS A 98 10.38 7.04 -11.98
N MET A 99 10.10 6.02 -12.80
CA MET A 99 11.11 5.28 -13.56
C MET A 99 11.07 5.54 -15.06
N GLY A 100 10.02 6.16 -15.56
CA GLY A 100 9.78 6.30 -17.00
C GLY A 100 8.89 5.19 -17.54
N PRO A 101 8.65 5.19 -18.87
CA PRO A 101 7.70 4.27 -19.48
C PRO A 101 8.22 2.83 -19.53
N ARG A 102 7.28 1.89 -19.40
CA ARG A 102 7.56 0.46 -19.55
C ARG A 102 7.73 0.11 -21.03
N LYS A 103 8.64 -0.83 -21.32
CA LYS A 103 8.76 -1.39 -22.67
C LYS A 103 7.48 -2.14 -23.00
N GLY A 104 7.05 -2.05 -24.24
CA GLY A 104 5.87 -2.76 -24.73
C GLY A 104 4.64 -1.88 -24.84
N ASP A 105 4.17 -1.26 -23.74
CA ASP A 105 2.96 -0.44 -23.74
C ASP A 105 3.19 1.02 -23.32
N ALA A 106 4.43 1.38 -23.04
CA ALA A 106 4.81 2.73 -22.61
C ALA A 106 4.07 3.21 -21.35
N ALA A 107 3.56 2.30 -20.52
CA ALA A 107 2.89 2.66 -19.26
C ALA A 107 3.88 3.34 -18.30
N PRO A 108 3.52 4.49 -17.68
CA PRO A 108 4.41 5.15 -16.72
C PRO A 108 4.61 4.28 -15.48
N MET A 109 5.87 3.98 -15.16
CA MET A 109 6.23 3.11 -14.04
C MET A 109 6.84 3.90 -12.89
N ALA A 110 6.75 3.33 -11.71
CA ALA A 110 7.36 3.90 -10.50
C ALA A 110 7.75 2.79 -9.53
N VAL A 111 8.74 3.11 -8.69
CA VAL A 111 9.07 2.29 -7.52
C VAL A 111 8.42 2.95 -6.31
N ILE A 112 7.68 2.18 -5.53
CA ILE A 112 7.18 2.61 -4.22
C ILE A 112 7.92 1.80 -3.16
N GLU A 113 8.43 2.49 -2.14
CA GLU A 113 9.27 1.86 -1.11
C GLU A 113 9.09 2.53 0.24
N PHE A 114 9.37 1.78 1.30
CA PHE A 114 9.49 2.34 2.65
C PHE A 114 10.79 3.13 2.77
N VAL A 115 10.70 4.30 3.38
CA VAL A 115 11.87 5.18 3.61
C VAL A 115 12.52 4.97 4.97
#